data_3d7a69091e0f820dc38a325045fb911a
#
_entry.id   3d7a69091e0f820dc38a325045fb911a
#
_cell.length_a   1.000
_cell.length_b   1.000
_cell.length_c   1.000
_cell.angle_alpha   90.00
_cell.angle_beta   90.00
_cell.angle_gamma   90.00
#
_symmetry.space_group_name_H-M   'P 1'
#
loop_
_entity.id
_entity.type
_entity.pdbx_description
1 polymer ?
#
loop_
_entity_poly.entity_id
_entity_poly.type
_entity_poly.pdbx_seq_one_letter_code
_entity_poly.pdbx_strand_id
1 'polypeptide(L)'
;MEIPIGSNWEFYHVAVVVKDMDKTKSKYGAILGTGVFRPETVLDSSTFSTYEVYGKPTKTTHKSRFNHTDIGPNKLDVEFISPIEGDTIYRDFLKKTGEGIHHIAFRVDDLDAETAKLVAKGIPVITSVKRPTGRGFAYFDFGDCLIELVGPVKV
;
A
#
# COMPACT_ATOMS: atom_id res chain seq x y z
N MET A 1 27.86 4.88 -15.36
CA MET A 1 26.46 5.16 -15.76
C MET A 1 25.58 4.92 -14.55
N GLU A 2 24.81 5.92 -14.16
CA GLU A 2 23.90 5.77 -13.02
C GLU A 2 22.74 4.84 -13.42
N ILE A 3 22.44 3.85 -12.56
CA ILE A 3 21.30 2.96 -12.77
C ILE A 3 20.02 3.78 -12.56
N PRO A 4 19.10 3.83 -13.52
CA PRO A 4 17.85 4.59 -13.37
C PRO A 4 17.05 4.11 -12.15
N ILE A 5 16.43 5.06 -11.44
CA ILE A 5 15.49 4.74 -10.34
C ILE A 5 14.36 3.87 -10.92
N GLY A 6 14.01 2.81 -10.21
CA GLY A 6 12.95 1.90 -10.63
C GLY A 6 13.37 0.79 -11.58
N SER A 7 14.61 0.78 -12.07
CA SER A 7 15.06 -0.24 -13.03
C SER A 7 15.06 -1.68 -12.47
N ASN A 8 15.10 -1.83 -11.16
CA ASN A 8 15.06 -3.11 -10.43
C ASN A 8 13.81 -3.25 -9.54
N TRP A 9 12.83 -2.37 -9.70
CA TRP A 9 11.57 -2.52 -8.98
C TRP A 9 10.74 -3.65 -9.60
N GLU A 10 10.20 -4.50 -8.75
CA GLU A 10 9.32 -5.58 -9.17
C GLU A 10 7.86 -5.18 -8.93
N PHE A 11 7.02 -5.25 -9.97
CA PHE A 11 5.59 -4.99 -9.81
C PHE A 11 4.99 -5.91 -8.74
N TYR A 12 4.20 -5.33 -7.84
CA TYR A 12 3.55 -6.07 -6.75
C TYR A 12 2.06 -6.14 -6.94
N HIS A 13 1.35 -5.01 -6.81
CA HIS A 13 -0.10 -4.96 -6.94
C HIS A 13 -0.62 -3.59 -7.36
N VAL A 14 -1.89 -3.58 -7.77
CA VAL A 14 -2.72 -2.38 -7.83
C VAL A 14 -3.66 -2.41 -6.64
N ALA A 15 -3.77 -1.31 -5.89
CA ALA A 15 -4.62 -1.23 -4.72
C ALA A 15 -5.87 -0.39 -4.97
N VAL A 16 -7.00 -0.91 -4.51
CA VAL A 16 -8.32 -0.29 -4.59
C VAL A 16 -8.85 -0.08 -3.19
N VAL A 17 -9.16 1.16 -2.83
CA VAL A 17 -9.77 1.47 -1.54
C VAL A 17 -11.28 1.39 -1.68
N VAL A 18 -11.92 0.65 -0.77
CA VAL A 18 -13.35 0.37 -0.75
C VAL A 18 -13.96 0.65 0.62
N LYS A 19 -15.25 0.94 0.67
CA LYS A 19 -15.98 1.21 1.92
C LYS A 19 -16.30 -0.06 2.68
N ASP A 20 -16.63 -1.13 1.96
CA ASP A 20 -17.16 -2.37 2.54
C ASP A 20 -16.48 -3.56 1.86
N MET A 21 -15.58 -4.22 2.59
CA MET A 21 -14.83 -5.37 2.09
C MET A 21 -15.73 -6.54 1.73
N ASP A 22 -16.76 -6.83 2.54
CA ASP A 22 -17.62 -7.99 2.33
C ASP A 22 -18.49 -7.82 1.07
N LYS A 23 -19.03 -6.61 0.85
CA LYS A 23 -19.73 -6.29 -0.40
C LYS A 23 -18.81 -6.35 -1.61
N THR A 24 -17.58 -5.87 -1.47
CA THR A 24 -16.57 -5.93 -2.53
C THR A 24 -16.24 -7.37 -2.90
N LYS A 25 -15.98 -8.21 -1.91
CA LYS A 25 -15.72 -9.65 -2.13
C LYS A 25 -16.88 -10.34 -2.80
N SER A 26 -18.12 -10.08 -2.37
CA SER A 26 -19.34 -10.63 -3.00
C SER A 26 -19.46 -10.21 -4.47
N LYS A 27 -19.25 -8.92 -4.76
CA LYS A 27 -19.33 -8.38 -6.12
C LYS A 27 -18.28 -9.01 -7.04
N TYR A 28 -17.01 -8.99 -6.63
CA TYR A 28 -15.92 -9.54 -7.45
C TYR A 28 -16.01 -11.06 -7.56
N GLY A 29 -16.41 -11.76 -6.49
CA GLY A 29 -16.67 -13.20 -6.53
C GLY A 29 -17.75 -13.57 -7.52
N ALA A 30 -18.83 -12.79 -7.62
CA ALA A 30 -19.91 -13.00 -8.59
C ALA A 30 -19.46 -12.72 -10.03
N ILE A 31 -18.60 -11.71 -10.24
CA ILE A 31 -18.13 -11.32 -11.58
C ILE A 31 -17.01 -12.25 -12.08
N LEU A 32 -16.03 -12.57 -11.22
CA LEU A 32 -14.82 -13.30 -11.60
C LEU A 32 -14.89 -14.81 -11.29
N GLY A 33 -15.87 -15.24 -10.53
CA GLY A 33 -16.02 -16.61 -10.04
C GLY A 33 -15.66 -16.74 -8.56
N THR A 34 -15.94 -17.90 -8.00
CA THR A 34 -15.70 -18.21 -6.59
C THR A 34 -14.22 -18.54 -6.33
N GLY A 35 -13.75 -18.30 -5.09
CA GLY A 35 -12.41 -18.70 -4.64
C GLY A 35 -11.26 -17.82 -5.13
N VAL A 36 -11.55 -16.65 -5.68
CA VAL A 36 -10.53 -15.74 -6.23
C VAL A 36 -9.76 -14.96 -5.15
N PHE A 37 -10.27 -14.88 -3.94
CA PHE A 37 -9.64 -14.12 -2.87
C PHE A 37 -8.70 -14.97 -2.01
N ARG A 38 -7.52 -14.40 -1.72
CA ARG A 38 -6.61 -14.96 -0.71
C ARG A 38 -7.14 -14.72 0.70
N PRO A 39 -6.58 -15.38 1.75
CA PRO A 39 -6.94 -15.08 3.13
C PRO A 39 -6.79 -13.60 3.46
N GLU A 40 -7.79 -13.05 4.15
CA GLU A 40 -7.79 -11.64 4.55
C GLU A 40 -6.81 -11.38 5.70
N THR A 41 -6.23 -10.20 5.70
CA THR A 41 -5.38 -9.71 6.79
C THR A 41 -5.91 -8.39 7.34
N VAL A 42 -5.59 -8.10 8.60
CA VAL A 42 -5.85 -6.80 9.23
C VAL A 42 -4.50 -6.14 9.49
N LEU A 43 -4.32 -4.95 8.96
CA LEU A 43 -3.20 -4.10 9.31
C LEU A 43 -3.60 -3.26 10.52
N ASP A 44 -2.85 -3.42 11.62
CA ASP A 44 -3.00 -2.67 12.86
C ASP A 44 -1.74 -1.82 13.08
N SER A 45 -1.90 -0.51 13.03
CA SER A 45 -0.76 0.41 13.13
C SER A 45 -0.10 0.42 14.52
N SER A 46 -0.77 -0.12 15.54
CA SER A 46 -0.16 -0.29 16.87
C SER A 46 1.03 -1.27 16.88
N THR A 47 1.13 -2.11 15.84
CA THR A 47 2.22 -3.07 15.67
C THR A 47 3.43 -2.50 14.92
N PHE A 48 3.37 -1.26 14.44
CA PHE A 48 4.48 -0.64 13.73
C PHE A 48 5.59 -0.23 14.69
N SER A 49 6.84 -0.46 14.30
CA SER A 49 7.99 0.06 15.04
C SER A 49 8.26 1.53 14.76
N THR A 50 7.96 1.97 13.53
CA THR A 50 8.00 3.38 13.12
C THR A 50 6.82 3.67 12.22
N TYR A 51 6.15 4.79 12.48
CA TYR A 51 5.06 5.28 11.65
C TYR A 51 5.15 6.80 11.50
N GLU A 52 5.33 7.25 10.27
CA GLU A 52 5.43 8.66 9.92
C GLU A 52 4.39 9.02 8.86
N VAL A 53 3.82 10.20 8.99
CA VAL A 53 2.94 10.81 8.00
C VAL A 53 3.50 12.18 7.64
N TYR A 54 3.75 12.42 6.36
CA TYR A 54 4.44 13.59 5.84
C TYR A 54 5.76 13.90 6.57
N GLY A 55 6.54 12.84 6.82
CA GLY A 55 7.85 12.91 7.49
C GLY A 55 7.80 13.21 8.99
N LYS A 56 6.61 13.18 9.61
CA LYS A 56 6.43 13.41 11.04
C LYS A 56 5.97 12.13 11.74
N PRO A 57 6.65 11.73 12.82
CA PRO A 57 6.19 10.62 13.64
C PRO A 57 4.75 10.84 14.11
N THR A 58 3.95 9.79 14.02
CA THR A 58 2.57 9.80 14.49
C THR A 58 2.32 8.71 15.52
N LYS A 59 1.46 9.00 16.49
CA LYS A 59 0.96 8.06 17.49
C LYS A 59 -0.49 7.65 17.21
N THR A 60 -1.09 8.18 16.15
CA THR A 60 -2.46 7.84 15.78
C THR A 60 -2.53 6.38 15.40
N THR A 61 -3.41 5.64 16.07
CA THR A 61 -3.65 4.23 15.76
C THR A 61 -4.81 4.08 14.79
N HIS A 62 -4.67 3.12 13.89
CA HIS A 62 -5.73 2.77 12.96
C HIS A 62 -5.67 1.29 12.58
N LYS A 63 -6.79 0.79 12.08
CA LYS A 63 -6.88 -0.55 11.52
C LYS A 63 -7.55 -0.51 10.15
N SER A 64 -7.08 -1.37 9.27
CA SER A 64 -7.67 -1.56 7.95
C SER A 64 -7.65 -3.03 7.57
N ARG A 65 -8.69 -3.47 6.85
CA ARG A 65 -8.76 -4.81 6.26
C ARG A 65 -8.08 -4.79 4.90
N PHE A 66 -7.31 -5.82 4.63
CA PHE A 66 -6.61 -6.03 3.36
C PHE A 66 -6.96 -7.38 2.81
N ASN A 67 -7.34 -7.43 1.55
CA ASN A 67 -7.59 -8.67 0.86
C ASN A 67 -7.11 -8.60 -0.58
N HIS A 68 -6.50 -9.67 -1.05
CA HIS A 68 -5.92 -9.75 -2.38
C HIS A 68 -6.67 -10.75 -3.25
N THR A 69 -6.72 -10.47 -4.54
CA THR A 69 -7.16 -11.41 -5.56
C THR A 69 -6.21 -11.42 -6.74
N ASP A 70 -5.99 -12.59 -7.32
CA ASP A 70 -5.18 -12.77 -8.52
C ASP A 70 -6.11 -12.82 -9.74
N ILE A 71 -5.85 -11.96 -10.73
CA ILE A 71 -6.69 -11.84 -11.93
C ILE A 71 -5.89 -12.20 -13.18
N GLY A 72 -6.49 -13.04 -14.03
CA GLY A 72 -5.94 -13.45 -15.31
C GLY A 72 -4.84 -14.50 -15.23
N PRO A 73 -4.33 -14.95 -16.39
CA PRO A 73 -3.35 -16.04 -16.46
C PRO A 73 -2.00 -15.70 -15.83
N ASN A 74 -1.65 -14.42 -15.82
CA ASN A 74 -0.41 -13.91 -15.21
C ASN A 74 -0.59 -13.57 -13.72
N LYS A 75 -1.75 -13.87 -13.12
CA LYS A 75 -2.05 -13.63 -11.70
C LYS A 75 -1.73 -12.19 -11.27
N LEU A 76 -2.30 -11.22 -12.00
CA LEU A 76 -2.17 -9.82 -11.62
C LEU A 76 -2.81 -9.62 -10.24
N ASP A 77 -1.99 -9.17 -9.29
CA ASP A 77 -2.42 -8.96 -7.92
C ASP A 77 -3.20 -7.64 -7.79
N VAL A 78 -4.43 -7.74 -7.33
CA VAL A 78 -5.26 -6.59 -6.95
C VAL A 78 -5.53 -6.65 -5.46
N GLU A 79 -5.10 -5.62 -4.75
CA GLU A 79 -5.32 -5.46 -3.32
C GLU A 79 -6.55 -4.59 -3.06
N PHE A 80 -7.46 -5.07 -2.22
CA PHE A 80 -8.57 -4.26 -1.71
C PHE A 80 -8.28 -3.84 -0.28
N ILE A 81 -8.52 -2.56 0.03
CA ILE A 81 -8.28 -1.96 1.34
C ILE A 81 -9.57 -1.33 1.83
N SER A 82 -10.01 -1.72 3.03
CA SER A 82 -11.15 -1.12 3.71
C SER A 82 -10.74 -0.62 5.10
N PRO A 83 -10.72 0.71 5.34
CA PRO A 83 -10.43 1.25 6.67
C PRO A 83 -11.59 0.94 7.62
N ILE A 84 -11.28 0.41 8.82
CA ILE A 84 -12.27 0.04 9.83
C ILE A 84 -12.20 0.90 11.08
N GLU A 85 -11.01 1.36 11.48
CA GLU A 85 -10.82 2.10 12.73
C GLU A 85 -9.75 3.17 12.58
N GLY A 86 -9.98 4.35 13.16
CA GLY A 86 -9.02 5.45 13.20
C GLY A 86 -8.88 6.23 11.89
N ASP A 87 -8.01 7.23 11.91
CA ASP A 87 -7.69 8.07 10.75
C ASP A 87 -6.55 7.47 9.93
N THR A 88 -6.77 7.33 8.64
CA THR A 88 -5.82 6.77 7.68
C THR A 88 -5.84 7.53 6.38
N ILE A 89 -4.77 7.42 5.58
CA ILE A 89 -4.75 7.92 4.21
C ILE A 89 -5.85 7.28 3.34
N TYR A 90 -6.26 6.05 3.63
CA TYR A 90 -7.33 5.37 2.91
C TYR A 90 -8.70 5.98 3.24
N ARG A 91 -8.95 6.32 4.50
CA ARG A 91 -10.18 7.01 4.91
C ARG A 91 -10.26 8.40 4.30
N ASP A 92 -9.15 9.13 4.25
CA ASP A 92 -9.07 10.43 3.60
C ASP A 92 -9.35 10.33 2.10
N PHE A 93 -8.81 9.31 1.45
CA PHE A 93 -9.10 9.02 0.05
C PHE A 93 -10.59 8.78 -0.19
N LEU A 94 -11.24 7.95 0.63
CA LEU A 94 -12.68 7.71 0.54
C LEU A 94 -13.51 8.99 0.69
N LYS A 95 -13.13 9.87 1.62
CA LYS A 95 -13.81 11.16 1.84
C LYS A 95 -13.66 12.09 0.64
N LYS A 96 -12.50 12.14 0.03
CA LYS A 96 -12.18 13.08 -1.08
C LYS A 96 -12.64 12.58 -2.43
N THR A 97 -12.48 11.29 -2.70
CA THR A 97 -12.58 10.69 -4.04
C THR A 97 -13.70 9.67 -4.13
N GLY A 98 -14.07 9.02 -3.02
CA GLY A 98 -14.89 7.82 -3.02
C GLY A 98 -14.05 6.57 -3.25
N GLU A 99 -14.69 5.44 -3.57
CA GLU A 99 -14.01 4.18 -3.86
C GLU A 99 -13.24 4.25 -5.18
N GLY A 100 -12.08 3.61 -5.25
CA GLY A 100 -11.30 3.56 -6.49
C GLY A 100 -9.85 3.16 -6.28
N ILE A 101 -9.08 3.22 -7.38
CA ILE A 101 -7.64 2.92 -7.37
C ILE A 101 -6.91 3.97 -6.54
N HIS A 102 -6.14 3.52 -5.57
CA HIS A 102 -5.39 4.36 -4.63
C HIS A 102 -3.91 4.42 -4.97
N HIS A 103 -3.28 3.28 -5.27
CA HIS A 103 -1.85 3.24 -5.57
C HIS A 103 -1.47 2.03 -6.42
N ILE A 104 -0.25 2.12 -6.96
CA ILE A 104 0.45 1.01 -7.59
C ILE A 104 1.66 0.69 -6.71
N ALA A 105 1.87 -0.60 -6.41
CA ALA A 105 2.93 -1.04 -5.53
C ALA A 105 4.04 -1.80 -6.25
N PHE A 106 5.26 -1.62 -5.78
CA PHE A 106 6.44 -2.33 -6.22
C PHE A 106 7.21 -2.88 -5.03
N ARG A 107 7.82 -4.06 -5.22
CA ARG A 107 8.82 -4.59 -4.28
C ARG A 107 10.19 -4.04 -4.62
N VAL A 108 10.96 -3.76 -3.59
CA VAL A 108 12.34 -3.27 -3.69
C VAL A 108 13.25 -4.06 -2.75
N ASP A 109 14.52 -4.09 -3.05
CA ASP A 109 15.52 -4.83 -2.24
C ASP A 109 15.99 -4.06 -1.01
N ASP A 110 15.89 -2.73 -1.03
CA ASP A 110 16.26 -1.84 0.08
C ASP A 110 15.34 -0.61 0.06
N LEU A 111 14.33 -0.61 0.92
CA LEU A 111 13.33 0.46 0.98
C LEU A 111 13.94 1.79 1.43
N ASP A 112 14.90 1.75 2.37
CA ASP A 112 15.53 2.98 2.85
C ASP A 112 16.36 3.64 1.74
N ALA A 113 17.09 2.84 0.96
CA ALA A 113 17.89 3.35 -0.16
C ALA A 113 17.01 3.92 -1.29
N GLU A 114 15.93 3.22 -1.67
CA GLU A 114 15.02 3.69 -2.72
C GLU A 114 14.25 4.94 -2.26
N THR A 115 13.85 5.00 -0.99
CA THR A 115 13.25 6.20 -0.39
C THR A 115 14.19 7.41 -0.49
N ALA A 116 15.45 7.23 -0.13
CA ALA A 116 16.44 8.31 -0.21
C ALA A 116 16.63 8.83 -1.65
N LYS A 117 16.64 7.95 -2.64
CA LYS A 117 16.71 8.34 -4.06
C LYS A 117 15.51 9.16 -4.51
N LEU A 118 14.29 8.77 -4.14
CA LEU A 118 13.07 9.49 -4.49
C LEU A 118 13.01 10.85 -3.80
N VAL A 119 13.36 10.92 -2.52
CA VAL A 119 13.42 12.19 -1.76
C VAL A 119 14.43 13.13 -2.39
N ALA A 120 15.61 12.64 -2.81
CA ALA A 120 16.60 13.45 -3.50
C ALA A 120 16.12 14.01 -4.85
N LYS A 121 15.12 13.38 -5.47
CA LYS A 121 14.45 13.90 -6.68
C LYS A 121 13.26 14.81 -6.37
N GLY A 122 13.00 15.10 -5.10
CA GLY A 122 11.91 15.97 -4.68
C GLY A 122 10.53 15.30 -4.65
N ILE A 123 10.47 13.96 -4.67
CA ILE A 123 9.20 13.23 -4.58
C ILE A 123 8.75 13.21 -3.11
N PRO A 124 7.54 13.72 -2.78
CA PRO A 124 7.05 13.73 -1.42
C PRO A 124 6.76 12.30 -0.89
N VAL A 125 7.17 12.04 0.35
CA VAL A 125 6.79 10.84 1.11
C VAL A 125 5.51 11.15 1.88
N ILE A 126 4.44 10.41 1.58
CA ILE A 126 3.14 10.59 2.25
C ILE A 126 3.12 9.83 3.57
N THR A 127 3.51 8.57 3.54
CA THR A 127 3.52 7.68 4.71
C THR A 127 4.73 6.79 4.64
N SER A 128 5.37 6.56 5.77
CA SER A 128 6.47 5.62 5.92
C SER A 128 6.26 4.77 7.15
N VAL A 129 6.38 3.45 6.99
CA VAL A 129 6.15 2.46 8.04
C VAL A 129 7.30 1.47 8.09
N LYS A 130 7.80 1.23 9.30
CA LYS A 130 8.70 0.10 9.58
C LYS A 130 8.04 -0.85 10.56
N ARG A 131 8.25 -2.14 10.36
CA ARG A 131 7.73 -3.21 11.22
C ARG A 131 8.86 -3.91 11.98
N PRO A 132 8.58 -4.49 13.15
CA PRO A 132 9.58 -5.27 13.91
C PRO A 132 10.20 -6.44 13.10
N THR A 133 9.51 -6.87 12.04
CA THR A 133 9.98 -7.94 11.14
C THR A 133 11.18 -7.55 10.27
N GLY A 134 11.65 -6.29 10.31
CA GLY A 134 12.68 -5.78 9.41
C GLY A 134 12.17 -5.48 8.00
N ARG A 135 10.87 -5.34 7.84
CA ARG A 135 10.21 -4.94 6.59
C ARG A 135 9.39 -3.67 6.79
N GLY A 136 9.17 -2.95 5.71
CA GLY A 136 8.37 -1.73 5.74
C GLY A 136 7.72 -1.45 4.40
N PHE A 137 6.99 -0.35 4.37
CA PHE A 137 6.41 0.21 3.16
C PHE A 137 6.37 1.74 3.26
N ALA A 138 6.35 2.39 2.11
CA ALA A 138 6.20 3.83 2.03
C ALA A 138 5.38 4.21 0.80
N TYR A 139 4.58 5.27 0.93
CA TYR A 139 3.81 5.86 -0.16
C TYR A 139 4.46 7.16 -0.61
N PHE A 140 4.58 7.32 -1.93
CA PHE A 140 5.18 8.48 -2.59
C PHE A 140 4.17 9.13 -3.51
N ASP A 141 4.09 10.46 -3.47
CA ASP A 141 3.21 11.23 -4.35
C ASP A 141 3.95 11.62 -5.63
N PHE A 142 3.59 10.97 -6.73
CA PHE A 142 4.12 11.28 -8.07
C PHE A 142 3.28 12.36 -8.78
N GLY A 143 2.26 12.92 -8.11
CA GLY A 143 1.40 13.97 -8.63
C GLY A 143 0.12 13.42 -9.29
N ASP A 144 0.25 12.45 -10.15
CA ASP A 144 -0.86 11.79 -10.85
C ASP A 144 -1.28 10.45 -10.20
N CYS A 145 -0.38 9.83 -9.50
CA CYS A 145 -0.59 8.53 -8.83
C CYS A 145 0.26 8.43 -7.56
N LEU A 146 -0.25 7.72 -6.56
CA LEU A 146 0.58 7.28 -5.45
C LEU A 146 1.31 6.00 -5.83
N ILE A 147 2.60 5.95 -5.53
CA ILE A 147 3.44 4.75 -5.68
C ILE A 147 3.78 4.24 -4.29
N GLU A 148 3.53 2.96 -4.06
CA GLU A 148 3.98 2.26 -2.86
C GLU A 148 5.26 1.50 -3.15
N LEU A 149 6.23 1.61 -2.27
CA LEU A 149 7.38 0.71 -2.24
C LEU A 149 7.31 -0.15 -0.99
N VAL A 150 7.55 -1.45 -1.16
CA VAL A 150 7.54 -2.46 -0.09
C VAL A 150 8.87 -3.20 -0.11
N GLY A 151 9.53 -3.30 1.04
CA GLY A 151 10.80 -3.99 1.08
C GLY A 151 11.44 -4.09 2.46
N PRO A 152 12.64 -4.68 2.52
CA PRO A 152 13.46 -4.66 3.72
C PRO A 152 13.82 -3.23 4.12
N VAL A 153 13.91 -3.01 5.42
CA VAL A 153 14.36 -1.74 6.05
C VAL A 153 15.48 -2.04 7.05
N LYS A 154 16.35 -1.08 7.26
CA LYS A 154 17.34 -1.15 8.34
C LYS A 154 16.61 -0.97 9.68
N VAL A 155 16.86 -1.89 10.58
CA VAL A 155 16.28 -1.90 11.94
C VAL A 155 17.20 -1.12 12.88
#